data_5131d733575700260ce6b0e845169fea
#
_entry.id   5131d733575700260ce6b0e845169fea
#
_cell.length_a   1.000
_cell.length_b   1.000
_cell.length_c   1.000
_cell.angle_alpha   90.00
_cell.angle_beta   90.00
_cell.angle_gamma   90.00
#
_symmetry.space_group_name_H-M   'P 1'
#
loop_
_entity.id
_entity.type
_entity.pdbx_description
1 polymer ?
#
loop_
_entity_poly.entity_id
_entity_poly.type
_entity_poly.pdbx_seq_one_letter_code
_entity_poly.pdbx_strand_id
1 'polypeptide(L)'
;IDDMTAEEIGYAIEILMEQGALDAYAENIVMKKSRPAVKLCCMCRPEDKEEMVRLLFKHTTTIGIREYRCGRSTLARRFEQRKTAWGEVSVKVCEGYGVEKVKAEFEDLAKIAKEENLSIKDVKKEIHE
;
A
#
# COMPACT_ATOMS: atom_id res chain seq x y z
N ILE A 1 -4.15 -20.33 -6.35
CA ILE A 1 -5.11 -20.91 -5.43
C ILE A 1 -6.47 -20.93 -6.14
N ASP A 2 -7.09 -22.10 -6.28
CA ASP A 2 -8.37 -22.29 -6.97
C ASP A 2 -9.46 -22.95 -6.08
N ASP A 3 -9.19 -23.04 -4.79
CA ASP A 3 -10.01 -23.79 -3.82
C ASP A 3 -10.20 -23.05 -2.47
N MET A 4 -10.04 -21.72 -2.47
CA MET A 4 -10.35 -20.85 -1.33
C MET A 4 -11.42 -19.82 -1.70
N THR A 5 -12.22 -19.43 -0.73
CA THR A 5 -13.19 -18.33 -0.87
C THR A 5 -12.48 -16.96 -0.85
N ALA A 6 -13.16 -15.93 -1.36
CA ALA A 6 -12.64 -14.56 -1.31
C ALA A 6 -12.42 -14.07 0.13
N GLU A 7 -13.26 -14.47 1.06
CA GLU A 7 -13.15 -14.13 2.49
C GLU A 7 -11.90 -14.76 3.13
N GLU A 8 -11.63 -16.03 2.83
CA GLU A 8 -10.41 -16.71 3.31
C GLU A 8 -9.14 -16.08 2.74
N ILE A 9 -9.14 -15.69 1.44
CA ILE A 9 -8.03 -14.95 0.83
C ILE A 9 -7.86 -13.58 1.51
N GLY A 10 -8.97 -12.85 1.76
CA GLY A 10 -8.95 -11.57 2.46
C GLY A 10 -8.34 -11.70 3.86
N TYR A 11 -8.76 -12.70 4.61
CA TYR A 11 -8.21 -13.00 5.94
C TYR A 11 -6.70 -13.33 5.89
N ALA A 12 -6.27 -14.13 4.93
CA ALA A 12 -4.84 -14.41 4.76
C ALA A 12 -4.02 -13.14 4.48
N ILE A 13 -4.54 -12.23 3.64
CA ILE A 13 -3.90 -10.93 3.36
C ILE A 13 -3.80 -10.08 4.64
N GLU A 14 -4.88 -10.01 5.42
CA GLU A 14 -4.90 -9.26 6.69
C GLU A 14 -3.82 -9.76 7.65
N ILE A 15 -3.75 -11.06 7.88
CA ILE A 15 -2.71 -11.66 8.72
C ILE A 15 -1.30 -11.37 8.22
N LEU A 16 -1.04 -11.49 6.92
CA LEU A 16 0.27 -11.19 6.35
C LEU A 16 0.68 -9.74 6.61
N MET A 17 -0.25 -8.79 6.42
CA MET A 17 -0.01 -7.37 6.68
C MET A 17 0.23 -7.08 8.16
N GLU A 18 -0.55 -7.67 9.06
CA GLU A 18 -0.38 -7.53 10.51
C GLU A 18 0.97 -8.09 11.00
N GLN A 19 1.45 -9.15 10.36
CA GLN A 19 2.73 -9.79 10.71
C GLN A 19 3.94 -9.16 9.97
N GLY A 20 3.76 -8.00 9.34
CA GLY A 20 4.85 -7.17 8.85
C GLY A 20 5.20 -7.35 7.36
N ALA A 21 4.33 -7.96 6.57
CA ALA A 21 4.48 -7.88 5.13
C ALA A 21 4.55 -6.42 4.68
N LEU A 22 5.41 -6.12 3.70
CA LEU A 22 5.50 -4.79 3.10
C LEU A 22 4.29 -4.50 2.21
N ASP A 23 3.72 -5.55 1.62
CA ASP A 23 2.50 -5.52 0.84
C ASP A 23 1.96 -6.95 0.68
N ALA A 24 0.64 -7.10 0.63
CA ALA A 24 -0.03 -8.34 0.31
C ALA A 24 -1.30 -8.07 -0.49
N TYR A 25 -1.46 -8.76 -1.61
CA TYR A 25 -2.59 -8.53 -2.51
C TYR A 25 -2.93 -9.78 -3.32
N ALA A 26 -4.10 -9.77 -3.93
CA ALA A 26 -4.61 -10.85 -4.76
C ALA A 26 -4.89 -10.38 -6.18
N GLU A 27 -4.54 -11.21 -7.17
CA GLU A 27 -4.86 -11.01 -8.58
C GLU A 27 -5.74 -12.14 -9.08
N ASN A 28 -6.80 -11.82 -9.81
CA ASN A 28 -7.62 -12.83 -10.48
C ASN A 28 -6.86 -13.41 -11.66
N ILE A 29 -6.80 -14.73 -11.74
CA ILE A 29 -6.16 -15.46 -12.81
C ILE A 29 -7.05 -16.61 -13.31
N VAL A 30 -6.70 -17.15 -14.45
CA VAL A 30 -7.26 -18.43 -14.93
C VAL A 30 -6.14 -19.47 -14.93
N MET A 31 -6.37 -20.57 -14.22
CA MET A 31 -5.43 -21.68 -14.13
C MET A 31 -5.76 -22.76 -15.18
N LYS A 32 -4.92 -23.83 -15.19
CA LYS A 32 -5.17 -25.01 -16.04
C LYS A 32 -6.61 -25.52 -15.88
N LYS A 33 -7.16 -26.14 -16.91
CA LYS A 33 -8.54 -26.60 -16.97
C LYS A 33 -9.57 -25.46 -16.89
N SER A 34 -9.18 -24.25 -17.31
CA SER A 34 -10.03 -23.04 -17.31
C SER A 34 -10.63 -22.70 -15.93
N ARG A 35 -9.94 -23.01 -14.84
CA ARG A 35 -10.42 -22.72 -13.49
C ARG A 35 -10.16 -21.27 -13.12
N PRO A 36 -11.19 -20.51 -12.71
CA PRO A 36 -10.99 -19.25 -12.02
C PRO A 36 -10.15 -19.47 -10.75
N ALA A 37 -9.20 -18.59 -10.50
CA ALA A 37 -8.30 -18.73 -9.38
C ALA A 37 -7.73 -17.38 -8.95
N VAL A 38 -6.99 -17.37 -7.86
CA VAL A 38 -6.33 -16.20 -7.31
C VAL A 38 -4.83 -16.44 -7.20
N LYS A 39 -4.04 -15.49 -7.68
CA LYS A 39 -2.62 -15.38 -7.36
C LYS A 39 -2.47 -14.49 -6.13
N LEU A 40 -2.20 -15.10 -4.98
CA LEU A 40 -1.88 -14.36 -3.75
C LEU A 40 -0.41 -14.00 -3.78
N CYS A 41 -0.13 -12.71 -3.65
CA CYS A 41 1.21 -12.14 -3.60
C CYS A 41 1.48 -11.58 -2.20
N CYS A 42 2.70 -11.82 -1.71
CA CYS A 42 3.20 -11.23 -0.47
C CYS A 42 4.59 -10.66 -0.73
N MET A 43 4.80 -9.43 -0.36
CA MET A 43 6.10 -8.75 -0.42
C MET A 43 6.63 -8.57 0.99
N CYS A 44 7.85 -8.99 1.24
CA CYS A 44 8.47 -8.86 2.56
C CYS A 44 9.96 -8.51 2.43
N ARG A 45 10.57 -8.16 3.55
CA ARG A 45 12.03 -8.07 3.62
C ARG A 45 12.65 -9.47 3.57
N PRO A 46 13.90 -9.59 3.11
CA PRO A 46 14.59 -10.88 3.05
C PRO A 46 14.67 -11.61 4.41
N GLU A 47 14.82 -10.85 5.49
CA GLU A 47 14.88 -11.36 6.86
C GLU A 47 13.55 -11.94 7.36
N ASP A 48 12.42 -11.43 6.85
CA ASP A 48 11.06 -11.83 7.24
C ASP A 48 10.52 -12.98 6.38
N LYS A 49 11.26 -13.43 5.38
CA LYS A 49 10.82 -14.39 4.36
C LYS A 49 10.26 -15.68 4.96
N GLU A 50 11.02 -16.30 5.86
CA GLU A 50 10.65 -17.61 6.43
C GLU A 50 9.33 -17.52 7.21
N GLU A 51 9.10 -16.42 7.92
CA GLU A 51 7.85 -16.19 8.62
C GLU A 51 6.68 -16.00 7.66
N MET A 52 6.86 -15.22 6.59
CA MET A 52 5.82 -15.03 5.57
C MET A 52 5.49 -16.33 4.85
N VAL A 53 6.48 -17.15 4.53
CA VAL A 53 6.26 -18.49 3.95
C VAL A 53 5.47 -19.38 4.89
N ARG A 54 5.80 -19.38 6.18
CA ARG A 54 5.08 -20.15 7.21
C ARG A 54 3.62 -19.70 7.31
N LEU A 55 3.36 -18.40 7.31
CA LEU A 55 2.02 -17.83 7.37
C LEU A 55 1.20 -18.16 6.12
N LEU A 56 1.80 -18.06 4.93
CA LEU A 56 1.16 -18.44 3.67
C LEU A 56 0.73 -19.91 3.68
N PHE A 57 1.60 -20.84 4.10
CA PHE A 57 1.22 -22.24 4.21
C PHE A 57 0.18 -22.50 5.30
N LYS A 58 0.20 -21.73 6.39
CA LYS A 58 -0.77 -21.91 7.50
C LYS A 58 -2.16 -21.41 7.12
N HIS A 59 -2.26 -20.30 6.38
CA HIS A 59 -3.53 -19.59 6.15
C HIS A 59 -4.07 -19.74 4.73
N THR A 60 -3.43 -20.59 3.91
CA THR A 60 -3.94 -20.91 2.56
C THR A 60 -3.87 -22.40 2.28
N THR A 61 -4.57 -22.83 1.24
CA THR A 61 -4.53 -24.21 0.73
C THR A 61 -3.34 -24.49 -0.18
N THR A 62 -2.50 -23.49 -0.47
CA THR A 62 -1.37 -23.65 -1.39
C THR A 62 -0.39 -24.70 -0.88
N ILE A 63 0.14 -25.51 -1.77
CA ILE A 63 1.19 -26.51 -1.50
C ILE A 63 2.55 -26.08 -2.03
N GLY A 64 2.64 -24.88 -2.61
CA GLY A 64 3.89 -24.37 -3.18
C GLY A 64 3.87 -22.87 -3.37
N ILE A 65 5.00 -22.25 -3.12
CA ILE A 65 5.21 -20.80 -3.23
C ILE A 65 6.36 -20.56 -4.20
N ARG A 66 6.19 -19.60 -5.12
CA ARG A 66 7.27 -19.11 -5.97
C ARG A 66 7.86 -17.86 -5.37
N GLU A 67 9.17 -17.85 -5.23
CA GLU A 67 9.89 -16.75 -4.62
C GLU A 67 10.70 -15.98 -5.68
N TYR A 68 10.63 -14.65 -5.58
CA TYR A 68 11.38 -13.76 -6.45
C TYR A 68 12.05 -12.67 -5.63
N ARG A 69 13.30 -12.36 -5.95
CA ARG A 69 13.96 -11.15 -5.45
C ARG A 69 13.73 -10.04 -6.46
N CYS A 70 13.20 -8.92 -6.00
CA CYS A 70 13.02 -7.74 -6.84
C CYS A 70 13.78 -6.54 -6.26
N GLY A 71 14.34 -5.71 -7.15
CA GLY A 71 14.86 -4.40 -6.79
C GLY A 71 13.72 -3.38 -6.73
N ARG A 72 13.86 -2.37 -5.88
CA ARG A 72 12.94 -1.25 -5.79
C ARG A 72 13.68 0.07 -5.81
N SER A 73 13.38 0.92 -6.79
CA SER A 73 13.85 2.31 -6.78
C SER A 73 12.82 3.18 -6.08
N THR A 74 13.26 3.96 -5.11
CA THR A 74 12.39 4.85 -4.33
C THR A 74 13.00 6.25 -4.28
N LEU A 75 12.14 7.25 -4.23
CA LEU A 75 12.54 8.61 -3.89
C LEU A 75 12.82 8.69 -2.38
N ALA A 76 13.79 9.50 -1.98
CA ALA A 76 13.95 9.91 -0.60
C ALA A 76 12.67 10.63 -0.14
N ARG A 77 12.32 10.49 1.13
CA ARG A 77 11.06 11.01 1.66
C ARG A 77 11.30 11.78 2.94
N ARG A 78 10.73 12.99 3.02
CA ARG A 78 10.66 13.80 4.23
C ARG A 78 9.26 14.36 4.42
N PHE A 79 8.94 14.75 5.65
CA PHE A 79 7.70 15.46 5.98
C PHE A 79 8.04 16.88 6.36
N GLU A 80 7.23 17.82 5.90
CA GLU A 80 7.35 19.26 6.17
C GLU A 80 5.98 19.81 6.59
N GLN A 81 5.98 20.86 7.39
CA GLN A 81 4.78 21.63 7.66
C GLN A 81 4.75 22.84 6.73
N ARG A 82 3.65 23.02 6.02
CA ARG A 82 3.41 24.19 5.18
C ARG A 82 2.26 25.01 5.76
N LYS A 83 2.50 26.31 5.86
CA LYS A 83 1.46 27.26 6.29
C LYS A 83 0.55 27.56 5.11
N THR A 84 -0.75 27.52 5.37
CA THR A 84 -1.80 27.96 4.47
C THR A 84 -2.58 29.11 5.11
N ALA A 85 -3.50 29.75 4.39
CA ALA A 85 -4.40 30.76 4.93
C ALA A 85 -5.26 30.25 6.10
N TRP A 86 -5.44 28.92 6.18
CA TRP A 86 -6.33 28.26 7.17
C TRP A 86 -5.59 27.43 8.21
N GLY A 87 -4.27 27.50 8.26
CA GLY A 87 -3.47 26.76 9.22
C GLY A 87 -2.31 25.97 8.60
N GLU A 88 -1.70 25.12 9.40
CA GLU A 88 -0.57 24.29 8.96
C GLU A 88 -1.07 22.96 8.38
N VAL A 89 -0.43 22.53 7.31
CA VAL A 89 -0.71 21.27 6.62
C VAL A 89 0.58 20.48 6.50
N SER A 90 0.54 19.23 6.92
CA SER A 90 1.64 18.29 6.72
C SER A 90 1.74 17.91 5.26
N VAL A 91 2.93 18.08 4.68
CA VAL A 91 3.21 17.66 3.31
C VAL A 91 4.32 16.62 3.30
N LYS A 92 4.13 15.62 2.48
CA LYS A 92 5.15 14.64 2.16
C LYS A 92 5.88 15.08 0.90
N VAL A 93 7.18 15.35 1.03
CA VAL A 93 8.08 15.66 -0.07
C VAL A 93 8.89 14.43 -0.42
N CYS A 94 8.85 14.03 -1.68
CA CYS A 94 9.59 12.90 -2.20
C CYS A 94 10.55 13.38 -3.30
N GLU A 95 11.84 13.12 -3.14
CA GLU A 95 12.90 13.67 -3.98
C GLU A 95 13.87 12.59 -4.44
N GLY A 96 14.36 12.68 -5.67
CA GLY A 96 15.35 11.79 -6.25
C GLY A 96 15.23 11.70 -7.77
N TYR A 97 16.23 11.17 -8.41
CA TYR A 97 16.26 10.99 -9.87
C TYR A 97 15.96 12.27 -10.68
N GLY A 98 16.31 13.44 -10.13
CA GLY A 98 16.05 14.73 -10.77
C GLY A 98 14.60 15.20 -10.71
N VAL A 99 13.76 14.61 -9.86
CA VAL A 99 12.37 15.02 -9.66
C VAL A 99 12.06 15.26 -8.19
N GLU A 100 11.15 16.18 -7.92
CA GLU A 100 10.51 16.37 -6.63
C GLU A 100 9.00 16.20 -6.77
N LYS A 101 8.38 15.56 -5.79
CA LYS A 101 6.92 15.38 -5.69
C LYS A 101 6.46 15.79 -4.30
N VAL A 102 5.47 16.65 -4.26
CA VAL A 102 4.86 17.13 -3.02
C VAL A 102 3.43 16.64 -2.94
N LYS A 103 3.06 16.08 -1.80
CA LYS A 103 1.69 15.63 -1.53
C LYS A 103 1.29 16.00 -0.11
N ALA A 104 0.22 16.75 0.01
CA ALA A 104 -0.38 17.04 1.31
C ALA A 104 -1.05 15.80 1.91
N GLU A 105 -1.03 15.69 3.22
CA GLU A 105 -1.75 14.66 3.94
C GLU A 105 -3.26 14.93 3.86
N PHE A 106 -4.01 13.89 3.49
CA PHE A 106 -5.44 14.01 3.21
C PHE A 106 -6.25 14.43 4.44
N GLU A 107 -5.88 13.96 5.62
CA GLU A 107 -6.60 14.26 6.85
C GLU A 107 -6.53 15.75 7.20
N ASP A 108 -5.37 16.38 7.03
CA ASP A 108 -5.21 17.83 7.24
C ASP A 108 -6.06 18.63 6.24
N LEU A 109 -6.04 18.22 4.95
CA LEU A 109 -6.88 18.83 3.93
C LEU A 109 -8.37 18.69 4.23
N ALA A 110 -8.80 17.50 4.66
CA ALA A 110 -10.19 17.21 4.96
C ALA A 110 -10.68 17.99 6.19
N LYS A 111 -9.81 18.16 7.19
CA LYS A 111 -10.08 18.97 8.38
C LYS A 111 -10.33 20.42 7.98
N ILE A 112 -9.40 21.06 7.27
CA ILE A 112 -9.53 22.45 6.82
C ILE A 112 -10.77 22.62 5.93
N ALA A 113 -10.98 21.72 4.97
CA ALA A 113 -12.12 21.78 4.07
C ALA A 113 -13.46 21.78 4.84
N LYS A 114 -13.58 21.02 5.93
CA LYS A 114 -14.75 21.00 6.79
C LYS A 114 -14.89 22.26 7.64
N GLU A 115 -13.80 22.72 8.26
CA GLU A 115 -13.81 23.89 9.16
C GLU A 115 -14.14 25.18 8.40
N GLU A 116 -13.63 25.32 7.18
CA GLU A 116 -13.77 26.53 6.35
C GLU A 116 -14.89 26.42 5.29
N ASN A 117 -15.62 25.30 5.26
CA ASN A 117 -16.65 25.02 4.25
C ASN A 117 -16.15 25.16 2.81
N LEU A 118 -14.94 24.65 2.54
CA LEU A 118 -14.26 24.67 1.24
C LEU A 118 -14.25 23.30 0.58
N SER A 119 -13.95 23.26 -0.71
CA SER A 119 -13.62 22.00 -1.36
C SER A 119 -12.16 21.61 -1.06
N ILE A 120 -11.88 20.29 -0.98
CA ILE A 120 -10.50 19.79 -0.86
C ILE A 120 -9.61 20.30 -2.00
N LYS A 121 -10.19 20.51 -3.18
CA LYS A 121 -9.50 21.05 -4.34
C LYS A 121 -9.00 22.48 -4.11
N ASP A 122 -9.80 23.31 -3.46
CA ASP A 122 -9.42 24.71 -3.21
C ASP A 122 -8.34 24.79 -2.13
N VAL A 123 -8.44 23.99 -1.07
CA VAL A 123 -7.37 23.88 -0.06
C VAL A 123 -6.06 23.39 -0.70
N LYS A 124 -6.11 22.44 -1.62
CA LYS A 124 -4.91 21.94 -2.32
C LYS A 124 -4.20 22.98 -3.17
N LYS A 125 -4.89 23.94 -3.78
CA LYS A 125 -4.28 24.94 -4.64
C LYS A 125 -3.25 25.77 -3.90
N GLU A 126 -3.53 26.16 -2.66
CA GLU A 126 -2.58 26.96 -1.86
C GLU A 126 -1.32 26.21 -1.40
N ILE A 127 -1.31 24.90 -1.48
CA ILE A 127 -0.15 24.10 -1.08
C ILE A 127 0.85 23.97 -2.23
N HIS A 128 0.39 24.14 -3.46
CA HIS A 128 1.17 23.97 -4.68
C HIS A 128 1.69 25.27 -5.28
N GLU A 129 1.30 26.41 -4.70
CA GLU A 129 1.88 27.73 -4.98
C GLU A 129 2.99 28.07 -3.97
#